data_d1c7897e94244f62346ed2a7559cc295
#
_entry.id   d1c7897e94244f62346ed2a7559cc295
#
_cell.length_a   1.000
_cell.length_b   1.000
_cell.length_c   1.000
_cell.angle_alpha   90.00
_cell.angle_beta   90.00
_cell.angle_gamma   90.00
#
_symmetry.space_group_name_H-M   'P 1'
#
loop_
_entity.id
_entity.type
_entity.pdbx_description
1 polymer ?
#
loop_
_entity_poly.entity_id
_entity_poly.type
_entity_poly.pdbx_seq_one_letter_code
_entity_poly.pdbx_strand_id
1 'polypeptide(L)'
;DFDSCKNLISRTRALASLYALGRIDEIYKRINEDSKLDYENLHVAAFSSFIVAIKKKNTLNKFCNEPLNFIYFSNLLSHHDDSGSFINEVVDELKKIKTNWEPSNKTTHKGFQSTFNLFKNPSQKISNLQSIIIRELDSYYSKFKNDSCSLIKRWPLKKNLEGWHVVLKQQGFQSAHIHPKGWLSGVIYLKVVPSLNKNEGAIEFSLNGFNYFHINTPKK
;
A
#
# COMPACT_ATOMS: atom_id res chain seq x y z
N ASP A 1 -11.54 -1.21 -27.85
CA ASP A 1 -12.81 -0.67 -27.39
C ASP A 1 -12.86 -0.69 -25.86
N PHE A 2 -12.94 0.52 -25.26
CA PHE A 2 -12.90 0.70 -23.81
C PHE A 2 -14.12 0.06 -23.13
N ASP A 3 -15.26 0.14 -23.76
CA ASP A 3 -16.56 -0.25 -23.21
C ASP A 3 -16.77 -1.78 -23.24
N SER A 4 -16.02 -2.49 -24.10
CA SER A 4 -16.04 -3.95 -24.16
C SER A 4 -15.08 -4.63 -23.15
N CYS A 5 -14.23 -3.84 -22.47
CA CYS A 5 -13.16 -4.38 -21.65
C CYS A 5 -13.62 -4.62 -20.20
N LYS A 6 -14.08 -5.84 -19.92
CA LYS A 6 -14.43 -6.29 -18.54
C LYS A 6 -13.20 -6.64 -17.70
N ASN A 7 -11.98 -6.55 -18.24
CA ASN A 7 -10.75 -6.87 -17.53
C ASN A 7 -10.31 -5.70 -16.66
N LEU A 8 -10.13 -5.92 -15.35
CA LEU A 8 -9.73 -4.91 -14.37
C LEU A 8 -8.43 -4.17 -14.74
N ILE A 9 -7.46 -4.86 -15.33
CA ILE A 9 -6.17 -4.26 -15.74
C ILE A 9 -6.37 -3.33 -16.94
N SER A 10 -7.17 -3.74 -17.91
CA SER A 10 -7.42 -2.94 -19.13
C SER A 10 -8.18 -1.66 -18.81
N ARG A 11 -9.14 -1.72 -17.89
CA ARG A 11 -9.85 -0.52 -17.39
C ARG A 11 -8.89 0.48 -16.77
N THR A 12 -8.02 0.02 -15.88
CA THR A 12 -7.01 0.89 -15.25
C THR A 12 -6.08 1.52 -16.28
N ARG A 13 -5.60 0.73 -17.26
CA ARG A 13 -4.73 1.23 -18.34
C ARG A 13 -5.43 2.29 -19.19
N ALA A 14 -6.69 2.08 -19.50
CA ALA A 14 -7.46 3.03 -20.27
C ALA A 14 -7.64 4.37 -19.53
N LEU A 15 -7.93 4.35 -18.22
CA LEU A 15 -7.99 5.57 -17.41
C LEU A 15 -6.62 6.27 -17.34
N ALA A 16 -5.53 5.52 -17.18
CA ALA A 16 -4.17 6.07 -17.22
C ALA A 16 -3.82 6.71 -18.58
N SER A 17 -4.25 6.10 -19.69
CA SER A 17 -4.08 6.67 -21.03
C SER A 17 -4.87 7.97 -21.22
N LEU A 18 -6.10 8.02 -20.73
CA LEU A 18 -6.89 9.27 -20.74
C LEU A 18 -6.24 10.36 -19.91
N TYR A 19 -5.62 9.99 -18.77
CA TYR A 19 -4.88 10.94 -17.95
C TYR A 19 -3.66 11.50 -18.70
N ALA A 20 -2.89 10.65 -19.36
CA ALA A 20 -1.73 11.06 -20.15
C ALA A 20 -2.13 12.00 -21.31
N LEU A 21 -3.37 11.89 -21.81
CA LEU A 21 -3.95 12.77 -22.83
C LEU A 21 -4.61 14.04 -22.25
N GLY A 22 -4.56 14.25 -20.93
CA GLY A 22 -5.19 15.39 -20.25
C GLY A 22 -6.73 15.36 -20.20
N ARG A 23 -7.35 14.21 -20.52
CA ARG A 23 -8.82 14.06 -20.64
C ARG A 23 -9.48 13.80 -19.27
N ILE A 24 -9.25 14.69 -18.31
CA ILE A 24 -9.67 14.51 -16.90
C ILE A 24 -11.18 14.41 -16.73
N ASP A 25 -11.96 15.21 -17.49
CA ASP A 25 -13.42 15.17 -17.42
C ASP A 25 -14.00 13.85 -17.91
N GLU A 26 -13.39 13.25 -18.91
CA GLU A 26 -13.79 11.93 -19.39
C GLU A 26 -13.45 10.83 -18.38
N ILE A 27 -12.30 10.92 -17.73
CA ILE A 27 -11.97 9.99 -16.64
C ILE A 27 -13.04 10.06 -15.55
N TYR A 28 -13.37 11.26 -15.10
CA TYR A 28 -14.39 11.48 -14.08
C TYR A 28 -15.74 10.89 -14.50
N LYS A 29 -16.17 11.14 -15.75
CA LYS A 29 -17.40 10.57 -16.31
C LYS A 29 -17.37 9.05 -16.27
N ARG A 30 -16.31 8.41 -16.78
CA ARG A 30 -16.18 6.94 -16.84
C ARG A 30 -16.13 6.28 -15.49
N ILE A 31 -15.43 6.86 -14.50
CA ILE A 31 -15.42 6.34 -13.14
C ILE A 31 -16.85 6.32 -12.55
N ASN A 32 -17.66 7.33 -12.85
CA ASN A 32 -19.03 7.40 -12.35
C ASN A 32 -19.99 6.43 -13.08
N GLU A 33 -19.94 6.38 -14.40
CA GLU A 33 -20.79 5.52 -15.23
C GLU A 33 -20.54 4.04 -14.93
N ASP A 34 -19.27 3.66 -14.75
CA ASP A 34 -18.83 2.28 -14.57
C ASP A 34 -18.58 1.90 -13.11
N SER A 35 -19.01 2.71 -12.15
CA SER A 35 -18.72 2.51 -10.74
C SER A 35 -19.11 1.13 -10.21
N LYS A 36 -20.14 0.49 -10.78
CA LYS A 36 -20.56 -0.87 -10.43
C LYS A 36 -19.60 -1.94 -10.97
N LEU A 37 -18.99 -1.71 -12.14
CA LEU A 37 -18.02 -2.63 -12.73
C LEU A 37 -16.67 -2.56 -12.00
N ASP A 38 -16.33 -1.39 -11.48
CA ASP A 38 -15.07 -1.13 -10.80
C ASP A 38 -15.13 -1.35 -9.29
N TYR A 39 -16.20 -1.91 -8.79
CA TYR A 39 -16.47 -2.12 -7.38
C TYR A 39 -15.34 -2.86 -6.61
N GLU A 40 -14.63 -3.78 -7.27
CA GLU A 40 -13.49 -4.51 -6.70
C GLU A 40 -12.15 -4.12 -7.31
N ASN A 41 -12.14 -3.13 -8.18
CA ASN A 41 -10.92 -2.70 -8.85
C ASN A 41 -10.16 -1.69 -7.99
N LEU A 42 -9.23 -2.16 -7.16
CA LEU A 42 -8.44 -1.31 -6.25
C LEU A 42 -7.56 -0.30 -7.00
N HIS A 43 -7.13 -0.59 -8.24
CA HIS A 43 -6.44 0.38 -9.07
C HIS A 43 -7.35 1.55 -9.46
N VAL A 44 -8.59 1.25 -9.88
CA VAL A 44 -9.57 2.30 -10.21
C VAL A 44 -9.96 3.06 -8.94
N ALA A 45 -10.08 2.40 -7.81
CA ALA A 45 -10.34 3.06 -6.53
C ALA A 45 -9.25 4.07 -6.16
N ALA A 46 -7.97 3.68 -6.27
CA ALA A 46 -6.84 4.57 -6.03
C ALA A 46 -6.83 5.75 -7.03
N PHE A 47 -7.09 5.46 -8.31
CA PHE A 47 -7.16 6.49 -9.34
C PHE A 47 -8.35 7.43 -9.13
N SER A 48 -9.48 6.91 -8.67
CA SER A 48 -10.65 7.70 -8.29
C SER A 48 -10.33 8.71 -7.20
N SER A 49 -9.65 8.29 -6.11
CA SER A 49 -9.23 9.18 -5.02
C SER A 49 -8.31 10.29 -5.53
N PHE A 50 -7.40 9.97 -6.45
CA PHE A 50 -6.55 10.97 -7.11
C PHE A 50 -7.35 11.98 -7.93
N ILE A 51 -8.33 11.53 -8.72
CA ILE A 51 -9.22 12.40 -9.52
C ILE A 51 -10.11 13.27 -8.64
N VAL A 52 -10.62 12.73 -7.53
CA VAL A 52 -11.38 13.51 -6.51
C VAL A 52 -10.55 14.68 -6.01
N ALA A 53 -9.27 14.45 -5.70
CA ALA A 53 -8.37 15.51 -5.22
C ALA A 53 -8.13 16.60 -6.27
N ILE A 54 -7.99 16.23 -7.55
CA ILE A 54 -7.81 17.18 -8.65
C ILE A 54 -9.09 17.99 -8.93
N LYS A 55 -10.22 17.29 -9.07
CA LYS A 55 -11.50 17.90 -9.43
C LYS A 55 -12.18 18.59 -8.25
N LYS A 56 -11.76 18.30 -7.02
CA LYS A 56 -12.44 18.71 -5.77
C LYS A 56 -13.93 18.32 -5.77
N LYS A 57 -14.25 17.19 -6.37
CA LYS A 57 -15.59 16.67 -6.52
C LYS A 57 -15.58 15.15 -6.42
N ASN A 58 -16.44 14.60 -5.54
CA ASN A 58 -16.53 13.16 -5.31
C ASN A 58 -16.97 12.40 -6.56
N THR A 59 -16.46 11.19 -6.71
CA THR A 59 -16.94 10.21 -7.69
C THR A 59 -17.96 9.26 -7.05
N LEU A 60 -18.59 8.41 -7.89
CA LEU A 60 -19.47 7.32 -7.41
C LEU A 60 -18.70 6.08 -6.96
N ASN A 61 -17.38 6.03 -7.10
CA ASN A 61 -16.57 4.97 -6.52
C ASN A 61 -16.53 5.15 -5.00
N LYS A 62 -17.16 4.21 -4.27
CA LYS A 62 -17.33 4.27 -2.82
C LYS A 62 -16.27 3.49 -2.05
N PHE A 63 -15.20 3.07 -2.70
CA PHE A 63 -14.19 2.25 -2.01
C PHE A 63 -13.57 3.02 -0.83
N CYS A 64 -12.95 4.17 -1.11
CA CYS A 64 -12.42 5.08 -0.09
C CYS A 64 -12.09 6.43 -0.76
N ASN A 65 -12.90 7.47 -0.52
CA ASN A 65 -12.69 8.77 -1.14
C ASN A 65 -11.53 9.57 -0.51
N GLU A 66 -11.26 9.34 0.76
CA GLU A 66 -10.24 10.04 1.54
C GLU A 66 -9.24 9.06 2.18
N PRO A 67 -8.44 8.32 1.39
CA PRO A 67 -7.60 7.24 1.90
C PRO A 67 -6.53 7.71 2.90
N LEU A 68 -6.12 8.97 2.87
CA LEU A 68 -5.14 9.52 3.82
C LEU A 68 -5.69 9.60 5.26
N ASN A 69 -7.01 9.57 5.45
CA ASN A 69 -7.63 9.52 6.77
C ASN A 69 -7.55 8.13 7.40
N PHE A 70 -7.25 7.10 6.60
CA PHE A 70 -7.12 5.71 7.05
C PHE A 70 -5.67 5.29 7.30
N ILE A 71 -4.75 6.25 7.39
CA ILE A 71 -3.37 5.95 7.80
C ILE A 71 -3.37 5.66 9.31
N TYR A 72 -2.69 4.57 9.67
CA TYR A 72 -2.60 4.08 11.03
C TYR A 72 -1.13 3.81 11.39
N PHE A 73 -0.74 4.26 12.57
CA PHE A 73 0.59 4.01 13.13
C PHE A 73 0.43 3.24 14.44
N SER A 74 1.27 2.24 14.62
CA SER A 74 1.37 1.54 15.89
C SER A 74 2.80 1.14 16.19
N ASN A 75 3.03 0.71 17.42
CA ASN A 75 4.31 0.19 17.82
C ASN A 75 4.18 -1.31 18.11
N LEU A 76 4.81 -2.16 17.30
CA LEU A 76 4.77 -3.62 17.49
C LEU A 76 5.34 -4.06 18.83
N LEU A 77 6.19 -3.23 19.45
CA LEU A 77 6.80 -3.52 20.74
C LEU A 77 5.77 -3.62 21.87
N SER A 78 4.61 -2.96 21.73
CA SER A 78 3.50 -3.06 22.70
C SER A 78 2.90 -4.46 22.82
N HIS A 79 3.25 -5.37 21.90
CA HIS A 79 2.76 -6.75 21.89
C HIS A 79 3.74 -7.78 22.46
N HIS A 80 4.88 -7.35 23.00
CA HIS A 80 5.92 -8.25 23.47
C HIS A 80 6.64 -7.69 24.68
N ASP A 81 6.73 -8.46 25.76
CA ASP A 81 7.34 -8.03 27.04
C ASP A 81 8.85 -7.76 26.91
N ASP A 82 9.56 -8.56 26.11
CA ASP A 82 10.97 -8.34 25.70
C ASP A 82 11.07 -8.01 24.22
N SER A 83 10.75 -6.79 23.90
CA SER A 83 10.67 -6.28 22.55
C SER A 83 12.02 -6.18 21.84
N GLY A 84 13.09 -5.90 22.57
CA GLY A 84 14.45 -5.78 22.00
C GLY A 84 14.99 -7.12 21.52
N SER A 85 14.84 -8.17 22.30
CA SER A 85 15.22 -9.53 21.93
C SER A 85 14.41 -10.02 20.74
N PHE A 86 13.10 -9.83 20.76
CA PHE A 86 12.21 -10.25 19.67
C PHE A 86 12.60 -9.62 18.32
N ILE A 87 12.84 -8.29 18.29
CA ILE A 87 13.24 -7.62 17.04
C ILE A 87 14.58 -8.15 16.53
N ASN A 88 15.57 -8.34 17.42
CA ASN A 88 16.86 -8.88 17.02
C ASN A 88 16.72 -10.28 16.44
N GLU A 89 15.90 -11.14 17.05
CA GLU A 89 15.61 -12.47 16.53
C GLU A 89 14.96 -12.48 15.16
N VAL A 90 13.98 -11.59 14.93
CA VAL A 90 13.34 -11.43 13.63
C VAL A 90 14.36 -10.93 12.57
N VAL A 91 15.17 -9.93 12.93
CA VAL A 91 16.21 -9.39 12.02
C VAL A 91 17.24 -10.48 11.68
N ASP A 92 17.68 -11.28 12.63
CA ASP A 92 18.65 -12.36 12.39
C ASP A 92 18.06 -13.48 11.52
N GLU A 93 16.77 -13.75 11.66
CA GLU A 93 16.06 -14.67 10.78
C GLU A 93 15.96 -14.12 9.35
N LEU A 94 15.64 -12.83 9.19
CA LEU A 94 15.55 -12.18 7.89
C LEU A 94 16.90 -12.11 7.17
N LYS A 95 18.02 -11.98 7.89
CA LYS A 95 19.38 -12.00 7.31
C LYS A 95 19.73 -13.33 6.64
N LYS A 96 19.12 -14.45 7.04
CA LYS A 96 19.32 -15.77 6.42
C LYS A 96 18.59 -15.90 5.08
N ILE A 97 17.64 -15.02 4.80
CA ILE A 97 16.79 -15.06 3.64
C ILE A 97 17.49 -14.44 2.43
N LYS A 98 17.52 -15.17 1.32
CA LYS A 98 18.10 -14.69 0.06
C LYS A 98 17.40 -13.43 -0.43
N THR A 99 18.20 -12.43 -0.78
CA THR A 99 17.74 -11.16 -1.34
C THR A 99 18.46 -10.86 -2.65
N ASN A 100 17.84 -10.07 -3.49
CA ASN A 100 18.42 -9.58 -4.74
C ASN A 100 18.63 -8.07 -4.64
N TRP A 101 19.75 -7.59 -5.18
CA TRP A 101 20.02 -6.18 -5.34
C TRP A 101 19.13 -5.59 -6.44
N GLU A 102 18.43 -4.48 -6.16
CA GLU A 102 17.58 -3.76 -7.11
C GLU A 102 16.81 -4.71 -8.04
N PRO A 103 15.96 -5.60 -7.51
CA PRO A 103 15.34 -6.61 -8.33
C PRO A 103 14.46 -5.98 -9.42
N SER A 104 14.57 -6.48 -10.64
CA SER A 104 13.82 -5.98 -11.79
C SER A 104 12.32 -5.96 -11.52
N ASN A 105 11.63 -4.96 -12.03
CA ASN A 105 10.19 -4.74 -11.84
C ASN A 105 9.75 -4.53 -10.36
N LYS A 106 10.68 -4.11 -9.50
CA LYS A 106 10.41 -3.67 -8.13
C LYS A 106 10.75 -2.19 -7.98
N THR A 107 10.27 -1.61 -6.89
CA THR A 107 10.42 -0.18 -6.59
C THR A 107 11.63 0.12 -5.71
N THR A 108 12.39 -0.90 -5.34
CA THR A 108 13.58 -0.78 -4.49
C THR A 108 14.78 -0.31 -5.31
N HIS A 109 15.37 0.80 -4.90
CA HIS A 109 16.59 1.40 -5.46
C HIS A 109 17.69 1.46 -4.41
N LYS A 110 18.93 1.17 -4.79
CA LYS A 110 20.10 1.07 -3.90
C LYS A 110 19.81 0.23 -2.65
N GLY A 111 19.20 -0.94 -2.87
CA GLY A 111 18.80 -1.83 -1.78
C GLY A 111 18.61 -3.27 -2.22
N PHE A 112 18.48 -4.12 -1.23
CA PHE A 112 18.19 -5.54 -1.40
C PHE A 112 16.73 -5.81 -1.04
N GLN A 113 16.10 -6.73 -1.74
CA GLN A 113 14.75 -7.19 -1.44
C GLN A 113 14.64 -8.70 -1.59
N SER A 114 13.91 -9.36 -0.68
CA SER A 114 13.53 -10.77 -0.83
C SER A 114 12.46 -10.94 -1.91
N THR A 115 12.44 -12.09 -2.57
CA THR A 115 11.61 -12.33 -3.75
C THR A 115 10.41 -13.25 -3.51
N PHE A 116 10.29 -13.83 -2.31
CA PHE A 116 9.20 -14.73 -1.96
C PHE A 116 8.40 -14.17 -0.78
N ASN A 117 7.19 -14.72 -0.60
CA ASN A 117 6.32 -14.35 0.49
C ASN A 117 6.85 -14.92 1.83
N LEU A 118 7.25 -14.04 2.74
CA LEU A 118 7.76 -14.37 4.07
C LEU A 118 6.77 -15.18 4.92
N PHE A 119 5.47 -15.01 4.68
CA PHE A 119 4.40 -15.65 5.44
C PHE A 119 3.91 -16.96 4.80
N LYS A 120 4.56 -17.40 3.71
CA LYS A 120 4.33 -18.73 3.15
C LYS A 120 5.33 -19.70 3.75
N ASN A 121 4.87 -20.60 4.63
CA ASN A 121 5.70 -21.52 5.41
C ASN A 121 6.74 -20.77 6.30
N PRO A 122 6.29 -19.86 7.17
CA PRO A 122 7.18 -19.06 7.98
C PRO A 122 7.92 -19.90 9.03
N SER A 123 9.14 -19.50 9.40
CA SER A 123 9.79 -19.98 10.62
C SER A 123 8.98 -19.54 11.86
N GLN A 124 9.26 -20.13 13.02
CA GLN A 124 8.57 -19.78 14.27
C GLN A 124 8.64 -18.27 14.57
N LYS A 125 9.79 -17.63 14.32
CA LYS A 125 10.00 -16.20 14.57
C LYS A 125 9.18 -15.32 13.61
N ILE A 126 9.14 -15.69 12.35
CA ILE A 126 8.30 -15.00 11.35
C ILE A 126 6.81 -15.28 11.62
N SER A 127 6.44 -16.46 12.10
CA SER A 127 5.07 -16.78 12.50
C SER A 127 4.62 -15.93 13.71
N ASN A 128 5.51 -15.70 14.67
CA ASN A 128 5.23 -14.80 15.80
C ASN A 128 5.00 -13.34 15.30
N LEU A 129 5.86 -12.85 14.41
CA LEU A 129 5.65 -11.55 13.76
C LEU A 129 4.32 -11.50 12.99
N GLN A 130 3.98 -12.55 12.25
CA GLN A 130 2.69 -12.68 11.56
C GLN A 130 1.51 -12.54 12.54
N SER A 131 1.60 -13.19 13.69
CA SER A 131 0.55 -13.12 14.72
C SER A 131 0.38 -11.71 15.29
N ILE A 132 1.48 -10.97 15.47
CA ILE A 132 1.44 -9.57 15.89
C ILE A 132 0.77 -8.72 14.79
N ILE A 133 1.14 -8.89 13.53
CA ILE A 133 0.53 -8.16 12.41
C ILE A 133 -0.98 -8.41 12.35
N ILE A 134 -1.43 -9.64 12.57
CA ILE A 134 -2.86 -9.97 12.57
C ILE A 134 -3.59 -9.21 13.69
N ARG A 135 -3.01 -9.13 14.91
CA ARG A 135 -3.59 -8.33 16.00
C ARG A 135 -3.65 -6.84 15.66
N GLU A 136 -2.61 -6.31 15.00
CA GLU A 136 -2.61 -4.92 14.52
C GLU A 136 -3.70 -4.65 13.48
N LEU A 137 -3.97 -5.62 12.59
CA LEU A 137 -5.08 -5.52 11.64
C LEU A 137 -6.44 -5.49 12.35
N ASP A 138 -6.59 -6.21 13.47
CA ASP A 138 -7.80 -6.16 14.29
C ASP A 138 -7.94 -4.81 15.00
N SER A 139 -6.85 -4.26 15.50
CA SER A 139 -6.79 -2.91 16.09
C SER A 139 -7.12 -1.83 15.06
N TYR A 140 -6.56 -1.95 13.85
CA TYR A 140 -6.89 -1.09 12.72
C TYR A 140 -8.40 -1.10 12.41
N TYR A 141 -8.97 -2.29 12.23
CA TYR A 141 -10.40 -2.43 11.96
C TYR A 141 -11.24 -1.84 13.10
N SER A 142 -10.89 -2.12 14.35
CA SER A 142 -11.60 -1.60 15.53
C SER A 142 -11.61 -0.08 15.57
N LYS A 143 -10.51 0.57 15.17
CA LYS A 143 -10.41 2.03 15.09
C LYS A 143 -11.37 2.61 14.04
N PHE A 144 -11.49 1.98 12.88
CA PHE A 144 -12.23 2.52 11.73
C PHE A 144 -13.58 1.86 11.49
N LYS A 145 -14.03 0.89 12.29
CA LYS A 145 -15.23 0.06 12.07
C LYS A 145 -16.54 0.83 11.84
N ASN A 146 -16.61 2.08 12.31
CA ASN A 146 -17.80 2.93 12.17
C ASN A 146 -17.82 3.72 10.84
N ASP A 147 -16.74 3.71 10.08
CA ASP A 147 -16.67 4.38 8.80
C ASP A 147 -17.57 3.70 7.75
N SER A 148 -18.14 4.51 6.87
CA SER A 148 -19.13 4.05 5.88
C SER A 148 -18.54 3.59 4.55
N CYS A 149 -17.24 3.81 4.31
CA CYS A 149 -16.58 3.45 3.05
C CYS A 149 -16.43 1.93 2.86
N SER A 150 -16.36 1.49 1.60
CA SER A 150 -16.27 0.06 1.27
C SER A 150 -14.99 -0.61 1.78
N LEU A 151 -13.90 0.14 1.96
CA LEU A 151 -12.67 -0.34 2.59
C LEU A 151 -12.99 -0.99 3.96
N ILE A 152 -13.85 -0.38 4.75
CA ILE A 152 -14.22 -0.84 6.09
C ILE A 152 -15.44 -1.74 6.07
N LYS A 153 -16.52 -1.38 5.36
CA LYS A 153 -17.77 -2.17 5.33
C LYS A 153 -17.58 -3.56 4.73
N ARG A 154 -16.58 -3.73 3.89
CA ARG A 154 -16.25 -5.00 3.24
C ARG A 154 -14.92 -5.58 3.74
N TRP A 155 -14.57 -5.30 4.98
CA TRP A 155 -13.34 -5.80 5.58
C TRP A 155 -13.22 -7.32 5.42
N PRO A 156 -12.07 -7.83 4.90
CA PRO A 156 -11.89 -9.26 4.67
C PRO A 156 -11.95 -10.06 5.98
N LEU A 157 -12.81 -11.07 6.02
CA LEU A 157 -12.89 -12.00 7.16
C LEU A 157 -11.60 -12.84 7.27
N LYS A 158 -11.08 -13.30 6.13
CA LYS A 158 -9.83 -14.04 6.06
C LYS A 158 -8.68 -13.10 5.76
N LYS A 159 -7.72 -13.02 6.66
CA LYS A 159 -6.53 -12.21 6.55
C LYS A 159 -5.40 -13.05 5.95
N ASN A 160 -5.14 -12.91 4.65
CA ASN A 160 -4.01 -13.51 3.98
C ASN A 160 -2.88 -12.48 3.91
N LEU A 161 -1.74 -12.77 4.53
CA LEU A 161 -0.59 -11.89 4.49
C LEU A 161 0.35 -12.28 3.34
N GLU A 162 0.80 -11.27 2.63
CA GLU A 162 1.91 -11.36 1.69
C GLU A 162 2.96 -10.33 2.11
N GLY A 163 4.20 -10.77 2.27
CA GLY A 163 5.25 -9.89 2.77
C GLY A 163 6.63 -10.26 2.23
N TRP A 164 7.48 -9.27 2.20
CA TRP A 164 8.91 -9.37 1.85
C TRP A 164 9.68 -8.39 2.71
N HIS A 165 10.99 -8.61 2.86
CA HIS A 165 11.83 -7.65 3.53
C HIS A 165 12.72 -6.89 2.57
N VAL A 166 13.06 -5.67 2.95
CA VAL A 166 13.90 -4.74 2.19
C VAL A 166 15.03 -4.26 3.10
N VAL A 167 16.23 -4.18 2.55
CA VAL A 167 17.40 -3.59 3.21
C VAL A 167 17.93 -2.49 2.32
N LEU A 168 17.65 -1.25 2.66
CA LEU A 168 18.15 -0.09 1.93
C LEU A 168 19.60 0.21 2.34
N LYS A 169 20.44 0.58 1.38
CA LYS A 169 21.78 1.11 1.59
C LYS A 169 21.75 2.63 1.64
N GLN A 170 22.91 3.26 1.75
CA GLN A 170 23.04 4.72 1.73
C GLN A 170 22.35 5.30 0.48
N GLN A 171 21.49 6.30 0.66
CA GLN A 171 20.65 6.89 -0.38
C GLN A 171 19.68 5.89 -1.06
N GLY A 172 19.46 4.72 -0.47
CA GLY A 172 18.46 3.77 -0.96
C GLY A 172 17.04 4.24 -0.66
N PHE A 173 16.12 3.92 -1.56
CA PHE A 173 14.72 4.30 -1.42
C PHE A 173 13.80 3.32 -2.16
N GLN A 174 12.51 3.43 -1.90
CA GLN A 174 11.48 2.83 -2.73
C GLN A 174 10.71 3.94 -3.45
N SER A 175 10.57 3.84 -4.77
CA SER A 175 9.78 4.78 -5.55
C SER A 175 8.29 4.67 -5.21
N ALA A 176 7.53 5.75 -5.43
CA ALA A 176 6.09 5.78 -5.21
C ALA A 176 5.39 4.66 -5.98
N HIS A 177 4.53 3.91 -5.31
CA HIS A 177 3.80 2.78 -5.89
C HIS A 177 2.54 2.45 -5.10
N ILE A 178 1.69 1.63 -5.68
CA ILE A 178 0.49 1.07 -5.04
C ILE A 178 0.54 -0.46 -5.03
N HIS A 179 -0.18 -1.07 -4.12
CA HIS A 179 -0.33 -2.52 -4.00
C HIS A 179 -1.76 -2.96 -4.38
N PRO A 180 -2.08 -3.05 -5.67
CA PRO A 180 -3.47 -3.22 -6.13
C PRO A 180 -4.07 -4.60 -5.85
N LYS A 181 -3.26 -5.56 -5.45
CA LYS A 181 -3.71 -6.89 -5.03
C LYS A 181 -3.95 -6.99 -3.52
N GLY A 182 -3.52 -5.99 -2.75
CA GLY A 182 -3.67 -5.94 -1.30
C GLY A 182 -4.84 -5.05 -0.89
N TRP A 183 -5.68 -5.54 0.01
CA TRP A 183 -6.75 -4.75 0.62
C TRP A 183 -6.20 -3.59 1.46
N LEU A 184 -5.14 -3.85 2.18
CA LEU A 184 -4.36 -2.91 2.97
C LEU A 184 -2.88 -3.20 2.79
N SER A 185 -2.04 -2.18 2.79
CA SER A 185 -0.60 -2.29 2.81
C SER A 185 -0.04 -1.69 4.09
N GLY A 186 1.04 -2.28 4.58
CA GLY A 186 1.76 -1.79 5.75
C GLY A 186 3.26 -1.93 5.57
N VAL A 187 4.02 -1.15 6.33
CA VAL A 187 5.47 -1.27 6.45
C VAL A 187 5.85 -1.38 7.92
N ILE A 188 6.83 -2.21 8.21
CA ILE A 188 7.38 -2.39 9.55
C ILE A 188 8.84 -2.01 9.51
N TYR A 189 9.24 -1.04 10.31
CA TYR A 189 10.61 -0.64 10.51
C TYR A 189 11.22 -1.45 11.66
N LEU A 190 11.98 -2.49 11.34
CA LEU A 190 12.67 -3.32 12.34
C LEU A 190 14.01 -2.73 12.76
N LYS A 191 14.67 -2.02 11.86
CA LYS A 191 15.93 -1.34 12.12
C LYS A 191 16.02 -0.09 11.26
N VAL A 192 16.24 1.05 11.88
CA VAL A 192 16.48 2.33 11.21
C VAL A 192 17.78 2.94 11.71
N VAL A 193 18.43 3.70 10.87
CA VAL A 193 19.54 4.56 11.28
C VAL A 193 19.00 5.89 11.80
N PRO A 194 19.70 6.56 12.73
CA PRO A 194 19.30 7.89 13.15
C PRO A 194 19.24 8.85 11.96
N SER A 195 18.18 9.68 11.91
CA SER A 195 18.04 10.70 10.88
C SER A 195 19.15 11.76 11.01
N LEU A 196 19.67 12.20 9.88
CA LEU A 196 20.63 13.31 9.76
C LEU A 196 19.91 14.68 9.62
N ASN A 197 18.68 14.81 10.09
CA ASN A 197 17.81 15.99 10.02
C ASN A 197 17.21 16.29 8.63
N LYS A 198 17.01 15.28 7.78
CA LYS A 198 16.47 15.43 6.40
C LYS A 198 15.42 14.38 6.04
N ASN A 199 14.61 13.91 6.96
CA ASN A 199 13.58 12.89 6.72
C ASN A 199 14.14 11.54 6.19
N GLU A 200 15.40 11.22 6.47
CA GLU A 200 15.96 9.90 6.11
C GLU A 200 15.19 8.77 6.80
N GLY A 201 14.87 7.74 6.02
CA GLY A 201 14.07 6.61 6.49
C GLY A 201 12.58 6.90 6.63
N ALA A 202 12.11 8.11 6.30
CA ALA A 202 10.69 8.43 6.33
C ALA A 202 9.91 7.69 5.22
N ILE A 203 8.61 7.52 5.44
CA ILE A 203 7.65 7.10 4.44
C ILE A 203 6.74 8.28 4.09
N GLU A 204 6.48 8.49 2.81
CA GLU A 204 5.51 9.47 2.33
C GLU A 204 4.27 8.75 1.81
N PHE A 205 3.10 9.15 2.26
CA PHE A 205 1.82 8.72 1.71
C PHE A 205 1.24 9.83 0.85
N SER A 206 0.89 9.52 -0.39
CA SER A 206 0.27 10.48 -1.29
C SER A 206 -0.83 9.82 -2.13
N LEU A 207 -1.63 10.64 -2.80
CA LEU A 207 -2.64 10.17 -3.76
C LEU A 207 -2.04 9.91 -5.16
N ASN A 208 -0.76 10.22 -5.35
CA ASN A 208 -0.08 9.98 -6.63
C ASN A 208 0.30 8.50 -6.74
N GLY A 209 -0.29 7.80 -7.69
CA GLY A 209 0.18 6.48 -8.08
C GLY A 209 1.39 6.56 -8.99
N PHE A 210 1.94 5.39 -9.33
CA PHE A 210 3.20 5.23 -10.05
C PHE A 210 3.35 6.05 -11.34
N ASN A 211 2.28 6.35 -12.08
CA ASN A 211 2.35 6.99 -13.40
C ASN A 211 1.50 8.25 -13.54
N TYR A 212 0.98 8.81 -12.46
CA TYR A 212 0.20 10.03 -12.52
C TYR A 212 0.74 11.06 -11.53
N PHE A 213 1.49 11.99 -12.08
CA PHE A 213 2.09 13.06 -11.31
C PHE A 213 1.17 14.28 -11.30
N HIS A 214 0.90 14.76 -10.10
CA HIS A 214 0.24 16.04 -9.93
C HIS A 214 0.84 16.78 -8.73
N ILE A 215 1.35 17.99 -8.97
CA ILE A 215 2.13 18.73 -7.97
C ILE A 215 1.29 19.13 -6.75
N ASN A 216 -0.03 19.27 -6.91
CA ASN A 216 -0.93 19.80 -5.90
C ASN A 216 -1.78 18.73 -5.18
N THR A 217 -1.42 17.47 -5.24
CA THR A 217 -2.16 16.44 -4.48
C THR A 217 -1.73 16.44 -3.01
N PRO A 218 -2.67 16.18 -2.08
CA PRO A 218 -2.36 16.06 -0.66
C PRO A 218 -1.33 14.94 -0.39
N LYS A 219 -0.43 15.21 0.58
CA LYS A 219 0.58 14.27 1.06
C LYS A 219 0.52 14.18 2.59
N LYS A 220 0.94 13.06 3.15
CA LYS A 220 1.19 12.82 4.58
C LYS A 220 2.50 12.08 4.79
#